data_736d30f22dee75f43fe250ff6a194a95
#
_entry.id   736d30f22dee75f43fe250ff6a194a95
#
_cell.length_a   1.000
_cell.length_b   1.000
_cell.length_c   1.000
_cell.angle_alpha   90.00
_cell.angle_beta   90.00
_cell.angle_gamma   90.00
#
_symmetry.space_group_name_H-M   'P 1'
#
loop_
_entity.id
_entity.type
_entity.pdbx_description
1 polymer ?
#
loop_
_entity_poly.entity_id
_entity_poly.type
_entity_poly.pdbx_seq_one_letter_code
_entity_poly.pdbx_strand_id
1 'polypeptide(L)'
;MKHLFTIVILLSGVAVFSVKADNETLAPGYGALQHELPAVGSYLLPALGKAADGKVLDEQGQTVNLHQLMGDKIVLLSFIYSTCSDVNGCPLATGVFHKIKNRLKKDPELSRQLRLLTLSFNPEQDTSDKMKQYGEHLQDENIEWCFLTTASETELRPILDNYRQSIQKVYDENGRFTGTFSHILRVYLIDRNKKIRNIYSVSFLHTDTLINDVKTLLQPVTAANDKKSNQVAKRFRSGDDKSNYESGNYETRSIALADRTGQTADLMKTVYHPPKGLPPVPVPANNPVTPEKVQLGRKLFYDRRLSLNNTFSCAMCHIPEQGFT
;
A
#
# COMPACT_ATOMS: atom_id res chain seq x y z
N MET A 1 53.39 -21.22 62.92
CA MET A 1 53.46 -20.69 61.59
C MET A 1 52.07 -20.86 60.98
N LYS A 2 51.30 -19.77 60.92
CA LYS A 2 49.93 -19.76 60.36
C LYS A 2 50.02 -19.12 58.96
N HIS A 3 49.74 -19.90 57.92
CA HIS A 3 49.65 -19.36 56.54
C HIS A 3 48.24 -18.85 56.31
N LEU A 4 48.15 -17.55 56.06
CA LEU A 4 46.94 -16.85 55.67
C LEU A 4 46.80 -16.93 54.12
N PHE A 5 45.82 -17.67 53.62
CA PHE A 5 45.49 -17.69 52.19
C PHE A 5 44.52 -16.56 51.90
N THR A 6 44.97 -15.57 51.15
CA THR A 6 44.12 -14.47 50.64
C THR A 6 43.50 -14.92 49.32
N ILE A 7 42.15 -15.12 49.32
CA ILE A 7 41.39 -15.39 48.12
C ILE A 7 41.03 -14.05 47.48
N VAL A 8 41.58 -13.79 46.27
CA VAL A 8 41.21 -12.64 45.40
C VAL A 8 40.05 -13.09 44.52
N ILE A 9 38.87 -12.56 44.79
CA ILE A 9 37.70 -12.76 43.96
C ILE A 9 37.73 -11.71 42.84
N LEU A 10 38.05 -12.15 41.61
CA LEU A 10 37.90 -11.34 40.37
C LEU A 10 36.40 -11.27 40.00
N LEU A 11 35.76 -10.14 40.26
CA LEU A 11 34.45 -9.82 39.70
C LEU A 11 34.63 -9.46 38.22
N SER A 12 34.37 -10.42 37.35
CA SER A 12 34.19 -10.15 35.91
C SER A 12 32.82 -9.48 35.70
N GLY A 13 32.87 -8.16 35.47
CA GLY A 13 31.69 -7.39 35.09
C GLY A 13 31.19 -7.85 33.71
N VAL A 14 30.06 -8.55 33.70
CA VAL A 14 29.32 -8.82 32.47
C VAL A 14 28.61 -7.53 32.06
N ALA A 15 29.13 -6.85 31.05
CA ALA A 15 28.44 -5.73 30.43
C ALA A 15 27.19 -6.28 29.73
N VAL A 16 26.02 -6.09 30.32
CA VAL A 16 24.73 -6.35 29.66
C VAL A 16 24.51 -5.25 28.65
N PHE A 17 24.82 -5.54 27.38
CA PHE A 17 24.39 -4.69 26.26
C PHE A 17 22.87 -4.83 26.15
N SER A 18 22.14 -3.83 26.65
CA SER A 18 20.73 -3.66 26.35
C SER A 18 20.62 -3.32 24.85
N VAL A 19 20.36 -4.33 24.03
CA VAL A 19 19.87 -4.11 22.68
C VAL A 19 18.50 -3.47 22.84
N LYS A 20 18.40 -2.14 22.61
CA LYS A 20 17.10 -1.51 22.37
C LYS A 20 16.52 -2.19 21.14
N ALA A 21 15.52 -3.02 21.35
CA ALA A 21 14.65 -3.42 20.26
C ALA A 21 14.01 -2.11 19.77
N ASP A 22 14.35 -1.68 18.57
CA ASP A 22 13.57 -0.67 17.86
C ASP A 22 12.16 -1.25 17.74
N ASN A 23 11.21 -0.71 18.49
CA ASN A 23 9.80 -1.06 18.38
C ASN A 23 9.30 -0.53 17.03
N GLU A 24 9.49 -1.32 16.00
CA GLU A 24 8.97 -1.03 14.68
C GLU A 24 7.45 -0.92 14.77
N THR A 25 6.91 0.25 14.40
CA THR A 25 5.48 0.50 14.46
C THR A 25 4.78 -0.35 13.39
N LEU A 26 3.98 -1.30 13.83
CA LEU A 26 3.24 -2.18 12.93
C LEU A 26 2.16 -1.41 12.18
N ALA A 27 2.00 -1.72 10.89
CA ALA A 27 0.97 -1.16 10.05
C ALA A 27 -0.45 -1.48 10.56
N PRO A 28 -1.45 -0.62 10.28
CA PRO A 28 -2.84 -0.82 10.72
C PRO A 28 -3.44 -2.18 10.36
N GLY A 29 -3.03 -2.78 9.24
CA GLY A 29 -3.52 -4.09 8.80
C GLY A 29 -3.24 -5.26 9.73
N TYR A 30 -2.30 -5.12 10.67
CA TYR A 30 -2.05 -6.13 11.70
C TYR A 30 -3.05 -6.07 12.85
N GLY A 31 -3.53 -4.89 13.19
CA GLY A 31 -4.45 -4.64 14.31
C GLY A 31 -5.93 -4.72 13.96
N ALA A 32 -6.75 -4.16 14.84
CA ALA A 32 -8.15 -3.88 14.57
C ALA A 32 -8.28 -2.55 13.82
N LEU A 33 -9.29 -2.44 12.95
CA LEU A 33 -9.57 -1.19 12.27
C LEU A 33 -9.98 -0.11 13.28
N GLN A 34 -9.35 1.05 13.20
CA GLN A 34 -9.53 2.12 14.19
C GLN A 34 -10.56 3.19 13.79
N HIS A 35 -11.24 2.98 12.67
CA HIS A 35 -12.29 3.90 12.18
C HIS A 35 -13.48 3.12 11.66
N GLU A 36 -14.62 3.76 11.57
CA GLU A 36 -15.80 3.17 10.97
C GLU A 36 -15.70 3.21 9.44
N LEU A 37 -16.07 2.07 8.83
CA LEU A 37 -16.17 1.99 7.38
C LEU A 37 -17.51 2.58 6.91
N PRO A 38 -17.54 3.22 5.75
CA PRO A 38 -18.81 3.61 5.15
C PRO A 38 -19.64 2.36 4.85
N ALA A 39 -20.96 2.48 4.88
CA ALA A 39 -21.86 1.36 4.58
C ALA A 39 -21.58 0.80 3.18
N VAL A 40 -21.63 -0.53 3.04
CA VAL A 40 -21.45 -1.22 1.76
C VAL A 40 -22.39 -0.65 0.71
N GLY A 41 -21.87 -0.29 -0.46
CA GLY A 41 -22.64 0.30 -1.56
C GLY A 41 -23.01 1.79 -1.39
N SER A 42 -22.65 2.43 -0.27
CA SER A 42 -22.92 3.87 -0.07
C SER A 42 -21.94 4.80 -0.80
N TYR A 43 -20.86 4.26 -1.32
CA TYR A 43 -19.80 4.98 -2.03
C TYR A 43 -19.45 4.28 -3.34
N LEU A 44 -18.69 4.99 -4.17
CA LEU A 44 -18.26 4.51 -5.47
C LEU A 44 -16.75 4.25 -5.47
N LEU A 45 -16.37 3.18 -6.12
CA LEU A 45 -14.99 2.87 -6.45
C LEU A 45 -14.80 3.17 -7.95
N PRO A 46 -14.26 4.34 -8.32
CA PRO A 46 -14.07 4.71 -9.73
C PRO A 46 -13.03 3.82 -10.40
N ALA A 47 -13.11 3.68 -11.73
CA ALA A 47 -12.07 3.02 -12.50
C ALA A 47 -10.81 3.89 -12.54
N LEU A 48 -9.72 3.43 -11.92
CA LEU A 48 -8.43 4.12 -11.88
C LEU A 48 -7.58 3.81 -13.12
N GLY A 49 -7.87 2.72 -13.80
CA GLY A 49 -7.13 2.25 -14.97
C GLY A 49 -7.56 0.84 -15.39
N LYS A 50 -6.88 0.30 -16.39
CA LYS A 50 -7.02 -1.11 -16.77
C LYS A 50 -5.96 -1.93 -16.04
N ALA A 51 -6.34 -3.08 -15.52
CA ALA A 51 -5.39 -4.08 -15.09
C ALA A 51 -4.63 -4.62 -16.32
N ALA A 52 -3.32 -4.68 -16.23
CA ALA A 52 -2.50 -5.21 -17.30
C ALA A 52 -2.63 -6.73 -17.39
N ASP A 53 -2.54 -7.27 -18.58
CA ASP A 53 -2.27 -8.67 -18.82
C ASP A 53 -0.76 -8.93 -18.89
N GLY A 54 -0.38 -10.19 -18.81
CA GLY A 54 1.00 -10.63 -18.95
C GLY A 54 1.12 -12.13 -18.69
N LYS A 55 2.17 -12.74 -19.22
CA LYS A 55 2.48 -14.15 -18.98
C LYS A 55 3.07 -14.31 -17.59
N VAL A 56 2.54 -15.25 -16.84
CA VAL A 56 3.06 -15.65 -15.53
C VAL A 56 3.17 -17.19 -15.47
N LEU A 57 3.92 -17.68 -14.52
CA LEU A 57 4.00 -19.09 -14.18
C LEU A 57 3.17 -19.35 -12.92
N ASP A 58 2.32 -20.36 -12.96
CA ASP A 58 1.59 -20.84 -11.78
C ASP A 58 2.47 -21.74 -10.90
N GLU A 59 1.90 -22.28 -9.84
CA GLU A 59 2.59 -23.17 -8.88
C GLU A 59 2.98 -24.53 -9.48
N GLN A 60 2.49 -24.87 -10.66
CA GLN A 60 2.85 -26.05 -11.43
C GLN A 60 3.89 -25.73 -12.52
N GLY A 61 4.34 -24.48 -12.62
CA GLY A 61 5.27 -24.01 -13.65
C GLY A 61 4.62 -23.86 -15.04
N GLN A 62 3.28 -23.88 -15.10
CA GLN A 62 2.58 -23.69 -16.38
C GLN A 62 2.46 -22.19 -16.69
N THR A 63 2.71 -21.85 -17.95
CA THR A 63 2.53 -20.47 -18.42
C THR A 63 1.06 -20.18 -18.64
N VAL A 64 0.56 -19.15 -17.96
CA VAL A 64 -0.81 -18.64 -18.07
C VAL A 64 -0.82 -17.13 -18.19
N ASN A 65 -1.88 -16.56 -18.73
CA ASN A 65 -2.04 -15.10 -18.74
C ASN A 65 -2.74 -14.62 -17.46
N LEU A 66 -2.34 -13.47 -16.93
CA LEU A 66 -2.97 -12.87 -15.74
C LEU A 66 -4.47 -12.68 -15.93
N HIS A 67 -4.92 -12.20 -17.09
CA HIS A 67 -6.35 -12.03 -17.37
C HIS A 67 -7.12 -13.35 -17.39
N GLN A 68 -6.49 -14.43 -17.84
CA GLN A 68 -7.08 -15.77 -17.79
C GLN A 68 -7.25 -16.22 -16.33
N LEU A 69 -6.21 -16.01 -15.50
CA LEU A 69 -6.29 -16.30 -14.06
C LEU A 69 -7.32 -15.42 -13.34
N MET A 70 -7.44 -14.15 -13.71
CA MET A 70 -8.46 -13.26 -13.14
C MET A 70 -9.88 -13.76 -13.41
N GLY A 71 -10.11 -14.42 -14.56
CA GLY A 71 -11.42 -14.95 -14.95
C GLY A 71 -12.53 -13.90 -14.86
N ASP A 72 -13.72 -14.32 -14.46
CA ASP A 72 -14.90 -13.47 -14.25
C ASP A 72 -15.10 -13.18 -12.74
N LYS A 73 -14.02 -12.84 -12.05
CA LYS A 73 -14.07 -12.58 -10.60
C LYS A 73 -13.52 -11.20 -10.27
N ILE A 74 -13.87 -10.71 -9.10
CA ILE A 74 -13.13 -9.63 -8.46
C ILE A 74 -11.79 -10.19 -8.00
N VAL A 75 -10.73 -9.43 -8.16
CA VAL A 75 -9.37 -9.87 -7.84
C VAL A 75 -8.70 -8.90 -6.88
N LEU A 76 -8.02 -9.44 -5.89
CA LEU A 76 -7.01 -8.73 -5.12
C LEU A 76 -5.64 -9.25 -5.57
N LEU A 77 -4.83 -8.35 -6.15
CA LEU A 77 -3.49 -8.66 -6.65
C LEU A 77 -2.45 -7.96 -5.78
N SER A 78 -1.52 -8.74 -5.22
CA SER A 78 -0.33 -8.24 -4.51
C SER A 78 0.95 -8.58 -5.26
N PHE A 79 1.94 -7.70 -5.14
CA PHE A 79 3.32 -7.93 -5.61
C PHE A 79 4.22 -8.10 -4.41
N ILE A 80 4.99 -9.19 -4.37
CA ILE A 80 5.89 -9.53 -3.26
C ILE A 80 7.23 -10.07 -3.76
N TYR A 81 8.17 -10.33 -2.84
CA TYR A 81 9.22 -11.32 -3.01
C TYR A 81 9.35 -12.13 -1.72
N SER A 82 9.66 -13.43 -1.87
CA SER A 82 9.51 -14.42 -0.78
C SER A 82 10.42 -14.19 0.41
N THR A 83 11.56 -13.52 0.21
CA THR A 83 12.58 -13.27 1.23
C THR A 83 12.47 -11.89 1.87
N CYS A 84 11.38 -11.17 1.67
CA CYS A 84 11.15 -9.85 2.27
C CYS A 84 11.05 -9.95 3.80
N SER A 85 11.92 -9.22 4.50
CA SER A 85 11.93 -9.17 5.97
C SER A 85 11.27 -7.91 6.55
N ASP A 86 10.90 -6.93 5.70
CA ASP A 86 10.17 -5.76 6.14
C ASP A 86 8.74 -6.14 6.56
N VAL A 87 8.47 -6.08 7.87
CA VAL A 87 7.17 -6.50 8.43
C VAL A 87 6.01 -5.70 7.85
N ASN A 88 6.21 -4.44 7.51
CA ASN A 88 5.20 -3.57 6.90
C ASN A 88 5.18 -3.66 5.36
N GLY A 89 6.03 -4.49 4.78
CA GLY A 89 6.13 -4.77 3.35
C GLY A 89 5.33 -6.01 2.91
N CYS A 90 6.01 -6.94 2.23
CA CYS A 90 5.39 -8.18 1.72
C CYS A 90 4.69 -9.04 2.79
N PRO A 91 5.25 -9.21 4.02
CA PRO A 91 4.57 -9.91 5.10
C PRO A 91 3.21 -9.31 5.46
N LEU A 92 3.05 -7.99 5.44
CA LEU A 92 1.76 -7.34 5.66
C LEU A 92 0.73 -7.75 4.60
N ALA A 93 1.09 -7.72 3.32
CA ALA A 93 0.18 -8.13 2.25
C ALA A 93 -0.27 -9.57 2.42
N THR A 94 0.68 -10.47 2.69
CA THR A 94 0.40 -11.89 2.92
C THR A 94 -0.47 -12.10 4.16
N GLY A 95 -0.18 -11.40 5.25
CA GLY A 95 -0.97 -11.47 6.48
C GLY A 95 -2.40 -10.97 6.31
N VAL A 96 -2.60 -9.87 5.56
CA VAL A 96 -3.94 -9.37 5.25
C VAL A 96 -4.69 -10.35 4.34
N PHE A 97 -4.05 -10.91 3.31
CA PHE A 97 -4.68 -11.94 2.46
C PHE A 97 -5.02 -13.20 3.25
N HIS A 98 -4.17 -13.61 4.19
CA HIS A 98 -4.48 -14.73 5.09
C HIS A 98 -5.72 -14.45 5.95
N LYS A 99 -5.85 -13.23 6.50
CA LYS A 99 -7.07 -12.82 7.24
C LYS A 99 -8.30 -12.81 6.31
N ILE A 100 -8.16 -12.33 5.06
CA ILE A 100 -9.23 -12.38 4.05
C ILE A 100 -9.64 -13.84 3.78
N LYS A 101 -8.68 -14.73 3.53
CA LYS A 101 -8.93 -16.19 3.36
C LYS A 101 -9.79 -16.73 4.50
N ASN A 102 -9.45 -16.42 5.75
CA ASN A 102 -10.21 -16.88 6.91
C ASN A 102 -11.62 -16.29 7.00
N ARG A 103 -11.88 -15.10 6.42
CA ARG A 103 -13.23 -14.55 6.25
C ARG A 103 -14.00 -15.27 5.14
N LEU A 104 -13.34 -15.55 4.01
CA LEU A 104 -13.94 -16.26 2.87
C LEU A 104 -14.39 -17.67 3.24
N LYS A 105 -13.66 -18.38 4.12
CA LYS A 105 -14.11 -19.67 4.68
C LYS A 105 -15.48 -19.62 5.34
N LYS A 106 -15.85 -18.46 5.89
CA LYS A 106 -17.14 -18.24 6.59
C LYS A 106 -18.20 -17.61 5.69
N ASP A 107 -17.84 -17.24 4.45
CA ASP A 107 -18.71 -16.59 3.48
C ASP A 107 -18.50 -17.22 2.08
N PRO A 108 -19.10 -18.40 1.83
CA PRO A 108 -18.93 -19.13 0.57
C PRO A 108 -19.44 -18.34 -0.65
N GLU A 109 -20.43 -17.45 -0.47
CA GLU A 109 -20.94 -16.61 -1.55
C GLU A 109 -19.85 -15.61 -1.99
N LEU A 110 -19.23 -14.92 -1.04
CA LEU A 110 -18.12 -14.02 -1.31
C LEU A 110 -16.90 -14.75 -1.87
N SER A 111 -16.63 -15.97 -1.38
CA SER A 111 -15.53 -16.82 -1.86
C SER A 111 -15.63 -17.11 -3.36
N ARG A 112 -16.83 -17.40 -3.86
CA ARG A 112 -17.06 -17.64 -5.30
C ARG A 112 -16.81 -16.40 -6.17
N GLN A 113 -16.86 -15.20 -5.59
CA GLN A 113 -16.78 -13.93 -6.30
C GLN A 113 -15.39 -13.30 -6.28
N LEU A 114 -14.52 -13.72 -5.35
CA LEU A 114 -13.22 -13.13 -5.09
C LEU A 114 -12.09 -14.12 -5.33
N ARG A 115 -11.04 -13.67 -5.98
CA ARG A 115 -9.78 -14.41 -6.17
C ARG A 115 -8.60 -13.59 -5.63
N LEU A 116 -7.69 -14.25 -4.95
CA LEU A 116 -6.45 -13.66 -4.47
C LEU A 116 -5.31 -14.08 -5.41
N LEU A 117 -4.51 -13.12 -5.84
CA LEU A 117 -3.32 -13.35 -6.65
C LEU A 117 -2.11 -12.72 -5.95
N THR A 118 -1.06 -13.50 -5.77
CA THR A 118 0.22 -13.04 -5.25
C THR A 118 1.29 -13.32 -6.30
N LEU A 119 1.83 -12.26 -6.90
CA LEU A 119 2.86 -12.34 -7.95
C LEU A 119 4.21 -11.91 -7.38
N SER A 120 5.20 -12.80 -7.47
CA SER A 120 6.56 -12.43 -7.13
C SER A 120 7.16 -11.51 -8.19
N PHE A 121 7.90 -10.51 -7.72
CA PHE A 121 8.71 -9.65 -8.58
C PHE A 121 10.23 -9.99 -8.54
N ASN A 122 10.58 -11.15 -8.01
CA ASN A 122 11.96 -11.66 -7.99
C ASN A 122 12.06 -13.04 -8.66
N PRO A 123 11.77 -13.17 -9.97
CA PRO A 123 11.68 -14.46 -10.65
C PRO A 123 12.98 -15.27 -10.64
N GLU A 124 14.14 -14.60 -10.44
CA GLU A 124 15.43 -15.29 -10.34
C GLU A 124 15.52 -16.18 -9.09
N GLN A 125 14.87 -15.79 -7.99
CA GLN A 125 14.88 -16.50 -6.72
C GLN A 125 13.55 -17.22 -6.46
N ASP A 126 12.45 -16.56 -6.82
CA ASP A 126 11.09 -17.02 -6.58
C ASP A 126 10.57 -17.82 -7.79
N THR A 127 11.16 -18.97 -8.02
CA THR A 127 10.68 -19.94 -9.02
C THR A 127 9.28 -20.44 -8.69
N SER A 128 8.60 -21.11 -9.63
CA SER A 128 7.29 -21.73 -9.38
C SER A 128 7.29 -22.65 -8.17
N ASP A 129 8.32 -23.50 -8.01
CA ASP A 129 8.47 -24.36 -6.84
C ASP A 129 8.61 -23.56 -5.55
N LYS A 130 9.36 -22.45 -5.58
CA LYS A 130 9.52 -21.56 -4.44
C LYS A 130 8.22 -20.86 -4.07
N MET A 131 7.46 -20.41 -5.05
CA MET A 131 6.15 -19.79 -4.83
C MET A 131 5.12 -20.81 -4.34
N LYS A 132 5.18 -22.05 -4.81
CA LYS A 132 4.39 -23.16 -4.29
C LYS A 132 4.69 -23.40 -2.81
N GLN A 133 5.97 -23.51 -2.43
CA GLN A 133 6.38 -23.66 -1.02
C GLN A 133 5.91 -22.47 -0.16
N TYR A 134 6.04 -21.25 -0.67
CA TYR A 134 5.58 -20.03 0.01
C TYR A 134 4.07 -20.09 0.28
N GLY A 135 3.28 -20.58 -0.67
CA GLY A 135 1.83 -20.70 -0.57
C GLY A 135 1.32 -21.90 0.22
N GLU A 136 2.13 -22.96 0.42
CA GLU A 136 1.68 -24.28 0.92
C GLU A 136 0.86 -24.20 2.22
N HIS A 137 1.28 -23.40 3.18
CA HIS A 137 0.56 -23.21 4.46
C HIS A 137 -0.52 -22.13 4.42
N LEU A 138 -0.62 -21.42 3.31
CA LEU A 138 -1.55 -20.32 3.11
C LEU A 138 -2.79 -20.73 2.31
N GLN A 139 -2.66 -21.72 1.44
CA GLN A 139 -3.74 -22.20 0.57
C GLN A 139 -4.85 -22.92 1.33
N ASP A 140 -5.99 -23.03 0.68
CA ASP A 140 -7.17 -23.74 1.14
C ASP A 140 -7.96 -24.19 -0.07
N GLU A 141 -8.44 -25.42 -0.08
CA GLU A 141 -9.12 -26.04 -1.23
C GLU A 141 -10.36 -25.28 -1.71
N ASN A 142 -11.00 -24.53 -0.80
CA ASN A 142 -12.23 -23.79 -1.09
C ASN A 142 -11.99 -22.31 -1.41
N ILE A 143 -10.74 -21.84 -1.35
CA ILE A 143 -10.37 -20.44 -1.54
C ILE A 143 -9.36 -20.32 -2.65
N GLU A 144 -9.71 -19.59 -3.68
CA GLU A 144 -8.81 -19.35 -4.80
C GLU A 144 -7.76 -18.31 -4.47
N TRP A 145 -6.60 -18.79 -4.05
CA TRP A 145 -5.41 -17.97 -3.81
C TRP A 145 -4.22 -18.57 -4.56
N CYS A 146 -3.78 -17.92 -5.64
CA CYS A 146 -2.69 -18.37 -6.51
C CYS A 146 -1.39 -17.61 -6.18
N PHE A 147 -0.29 -18.35 -6.18
CA PHE A 147 1.06 -17.83 -5.98
C PHE A 147 1.83 -17.95 -7.29
N LEU A 148 2.23 -16.81 -7.83
CA LEU A 148 2.69 -16.66 -9.21
C LEU A 148 4.11 -16.11 -9.25
N THR A 149 4.80 -16.42 -10.34
CA THR A 149 6.06 -15.79 -10.74
C THR A 149 6.06 -15.56 -12.25
N THR A 150 7.19 -15.18 -12.82
CA THR A 150 7.39 -15.11 -14.28
C THR A 150 8.61 -15.94 -14.67
N ALA A 151 8.75 -16.27 -15.94
CA ALA A 151 9.90 -17.04 -16.42
C ALA A 151 11.20 -16.22 -16.40
N SER A 152 11.09 -14.89 -16.37
CA SER A 152 12.25 -13.98 -16.35
C SER A 152 11.86 -12.56 -15.92
N GLU A 153 12.86 -11.75 -15.58
CA GLU A 153 12.67 -10.30 -15.37
C GLU A 153 12.18 -9.59 -16.64
N THR A 154 12.52 -10.09 -17.81
CA THR A 154 12.07 -9.53 -19.09
C THR A 154 10.56 -9.67 -19.27
N GLU A 155 9.98 -10.81 -18.87
CA GLU A 155 8.53 -10.99 -18.90
C GLU A 155 7.81 -10.27 -17.78
N LEU A 156 8.46 -10.11 -16.62
CA LEU A 156 7.93 -9.39 -15.49
C LEU A 156 7.83 -7.88 -15.73
N ARG A 157 8.85 -7.29 -16.36
CA ARG A 157 8.97 -5.83 -16.49
C ARG A 157 7.73 -5.15 -17.08
N PRO A 158 7.15 -5.61 -18.20
CA PRO A 158 5.93 -5.00 -18.74
C PRO A 158 4.75 -5.04 -17.77
N ILE A 159 4.64 -6.09 -16.95
CA ILE A 159 3.60 -6.20 -15.93
C ILE A 159 3.81 -5.10 -14.88
N LEU A 160 5.00 -5.01 -14.29
CA LEU A 160 5.33 -4.01 -13.28
C LEU A 160 5.12 -2.58 -13.78
N ASP A 161 5.59 -2.29 -15.00
CA ASP A 161 5.49 -0.96 -15.62
C ASP A 161 4.02 -0.55 -15.82
N ASN A 162 3.18 -1.46 -16.28
CA ASN A 162 1.75 -1.20 -16.48
C ASN A 162 1.00 -1.04 -15.15
N TYR A 163 1.34 -1.81 -14.11
CA TYR A 163 0.82 -1.62 -12.75
C TYR A 163 1.52 -0.47 -12.02
N ARG A 164 2.55 0.15 -12.62
CA ARG A 164 3.38 1.19 -12.00
C ARG A 164 3.97 0.76 -10.67
N GLN A 165 4.29 -0.51 -10.58
CA GLN A 165 4.96 -1.10 -9.42
C GLN A 165 6.45 -0.88 -9.58
N SER A 166 6.96 0.17 -8.95
CA SER A 166 8.40 0.45 -8.93
C SER A 166 9.10 -0.51 -7.96
N ILE A 167 10.16 -1.13 -8.44
CA ILE A 167 11.08 -1.93 -7.65
C ILE A 167 12.51 -1.57 -8.03
N GLN A 168 13.43 -1.59 -7.07
CA GLN A 168 14.83 -1.35 -7.27
C GLN A 168 15.64 -2.36 -6.46
N LYS A 169 16.58 -3.07 -7.10
CA LYS A 169 17.56 -3.92 -6.41
C LYS A 169 18.46 -3.05 -5.56
N VAL A 170 18.70 -3.44 -4.30
CA VAL A 170 19.62 -2.75 -3.39
C VAL A 170 20.99 -3.42 -3.48
N TYR A 171 22.04 -2.62 -3.70
CA TYR A 171 23.40 -3.08 -3.83
C TYR A 171 24.24 -2.61 -2.63
N ASP A 172 25.21 -3.44 -2.22
CA ASP A 172 26.20 -3.08 -1.21
C ASP A 172 27.27 -2.12 -1.77
N GLU A 173 28.18 -1.68 -0.91
CA GLU A 173 29.29 -0.78 -1.27
C GLU A 173 30.23 -1.36 -2.35
N ASN A 174 30.21 -2.66 -2.55
CA ASN A 174 31.02 -3.37 -3.56
C ASN A 174 30.26 -3.62 -4.86
N GLY A 175 29.03 -3.08 -4.98
CA GLY A 175 28.15 -3.27 -6.14
C GLY A 175 27.54 -4.66 -6.23
N ARG A 176 27.48 -5.44 -5.13
CA ARG A 176 26.83 -6.76 -5.10
C ARG A 176 25.37 -6.60 -4.67
N PHE A 177 24.49 -7.28 -5.35
CA PHE A 177 23.08 -7.33 -4.97
C PHE A 177 22.92 -7.95 -3.58
N THR A 178 22.23 -7.24 -2.68
CA THR A 178 22.06 -7.66 -1.28
C THR A 178 20.96 -8.71 -1.09
N GLY A 179 20.20 -9.04 -2.13
CA GLY A 179 18.99 -9.85 -2.04
C GLY A 179 17.75 -9.06 -1.60
N THR A 180 17.91 -7.74 -1.38
CA THR A 180 16.85 -6.85 -0.91
C THR A 180 16.40 -5.92 -2.03
N PHE A 181 15.12 -5.60 -2.04
CA PHE A 181 14.53 -4.63 -2.95
C PHE A 181 13.97 -3.44 -2.20
N SER A 182 14.21 -2.24 -2.72
CA SER A 182 13.42 -1.06 -2.39
C SER A 182 12.17 -1.06 -3.24
N HIS A 183 11.00 -1.10 -2.61
CA HIS A 183 9.71 -1.13 -3.31
C HIS A 183 8.60 -0.49 -2.46
N ILE A 184 7.53 -0.09 -3.11
CA ILE A 184 6.32 0.39 -2.42
C ILE A 184 5.32 -0.76 -2.38
N LEU A 185 4.83 -1.10 -1.18
CA LEU A 185 3.75 -2.08 -1.04
C LEU A 185 2.47 -1.53 -1.66
N ARG A 186 1.91 -2.27 -2.60
CA ARG A 186 0.60 -2.00 -3.20
C ARG A 186 -0.18 -3.29 -3.39
N VAL A 187 -1.46 -3.22 -3.05
CA VAL A 187 -2.44 -4.24 -3.37
C VAL A 187 -3.50 -3.60 -4.26
N TYR A 188 -3.85 -4.27 -5.35
CA TYR A 188 -4.77 -3.77 -6.36
C TYR A 188 -6.11 -4.49 -6.24
N LEU A 189 -7.20 -3.75 -6.15
CA LEU A 189 -8.56 -4.25 -6.30
C LEU A 189 -8.99 -4.10 -7.75
N ILE A 190 -9.30 -5.23 -8.40
CA ILE A 190 -9.61 -5.30 -9.82
C ILE A 190 -11.01 -5.89 -9.97
N ASP A 191 -11.87 -5.25 -10.77
CA ASP A 191 -13.21 -5.75 -11.04
C ASP A 191 -13.23 -6.82 -12.15
N ARG A 192 -14.40 -7.43 -12.39
CA ARG A 192 -14.63 -8.45 -13.42
C ARG A 192 -14.28 -7.97 -14.84
N ASN A 193 -14.37 -6.65 -15.08
CA ASN A 193 -14.03 -6.03 -16.37
C ASN A 193 -12.56 -5.65 -16.48
N LYS A 194 -11.71 -6.17 -15.59
CA LYS A 194 -10.26 -5.88 -15.55
C LYS A 194 -9.98 -4.38 -15.38
N LYS A 195 -10.81 -3.68 -14.59
CA LYS A 195 -10.58 -2.30 -14.17
C LYS A 195 -10.03 -2.28 -12.77
N ILE A 196 -8.94 -1.56 -12.55
CA ILE A 196 -8.42 -1.26 -11.23
C ILE A 196 -9.40 -0.30 -10.56
N ARG A 197 -9.96 -0.69 -9.42
CA ARG A 197 -10.99 0.07 -8.68
C ARG A 197 -10.44 0.72 -7.42
N ASN A 198 -9.38 0.14 -6.84
CA ASN A 198 -8.66 0.72 -5.73
C ASN A 198 -7.21 0.23 -5.71
N ILE A 199 -6.34 0.97 -5.02
CA ILE A 199 -4.93 0.61 -4.76
C ILE A 199 -4.67 0.91 -3.29
N TYR A 200 -4.32 -0.11 -2.53
CA TYR A 200 -4.04 0.00 -1.11
C TYR A 200 -2.54 0.01 -0.85
N SER A 201 -2.07 1.01 -0.15
CA SER A 201 -0.72 1.09 0.41
C SER A 201 -0.72 0.61 1.87
N VAL A 202 0.44 0.59 2.49
CA VAL A 202 0.66 0.12 3.88
C VAL A 202 -0.42 0.63 4.86
N SER A 203 -0.73 1.92 4.83
CA SER A 203 -1.65 2.56 5.78
C SER A 203 -3.13 2.19 5.58
N PHE A 204 -3.50 1.71 4.39
CA PHE A 204 -4.89 1.36 4.04
C PHE A 204 -5.11 -0.12 3.79
N LEU A 205 -4.04 -0.90 3.82
CA LEU A 205 -4.11 -2.33 3.60
C LEU A 205 -4.65 -3.03 4.86
N HIS A 206 -5.98 -3.05 4.99
CA HIS A 206 -6.68 -3.66 6.10
C HIS A 206 -7.78 -4.61 5.61
N THR A 207 -7.90 -5.77 6.26
CA THR A 207 -8.86 -6.82 5.86
C THR A 207 -10.29 -6.29 5.75
N ASP A 208 -10.75 -5.52 6.74
CA ASP A 208 -12.13 -5.03 6.76
C ASP A 208 -12.38 -4.01 5.65
N THR A 209 -11.40 -3.15 5.35
CA THR A 209 -11.47 -2.19 4.24
C THR A 209 -11.58 -2.91 2.90
N LEU A 210 -10.71 -3.89 2.65
CA LEU A 210 -10.71 -4.63 1.39
C LEU A 210 -12.02 -5.41 1.19
N ILE A 211 -12.52 -6.09 2.22
CA ILE A 211 -13.79 -6.82 2.15
C ILE A 211 -14.96 -5.86 1.93
N ASN A 212 -14.96 -4.69 2.57
CA ASN A 212 -16.00 -3.68 2.38
C ASN A 212 -16.05 -3.17 0.93
N ASP A 213 -14.89 -2.90 0.35
CA ASP A 213 -14.75 -2.47 -1.04
C ASP A 213 -15.17 -3.58 -2.03
N VAL A 214 -14.77 -4.82 -1.79
CA VAL A 214 -15.21 -5.99 -2.59
C VAL A 214 -16.73 -6.12 -2.54
N LYS A 215 -17.34 -6.06 -1.35
CA LYS A 215 -18.80 -6.13 -1.18
C LYS A 215 -19.50 -4.95 -1.87
N THR A 216 -18.89 -3.76 -1.86
CA THR A 216 -19.41 -2.58 -2.56
C THR A 216 -19.44 -2.79 -4.07
N LEU A 217 -18.40 -3.42 -4.65
CA LEU A 217 -18.36 -3.74 -6.09
C LEU A 217 -19.37 -4.82 -6.50
N LEU A 218 -19.80 -5.65 -5.57
CA LEU A 218 -20.81 -6.70 -5.82
C LEU A 218 -22.24 -6.17 -5.78
N GLN A 219 -22.46 -4.96 -5.25
CA GLN A 219 -23.80 -4.37 -5.23
C GLN A 219 -24.26 -3.99 -6.64
N PRO A 220 -25.54 -4.16 -6.96
CA PRO A 220 -26.11 -3.69 -8.21
C PRO A 220 -25.89 -2.18 -8.34
N VAL A 221 -25.42 -1.75 -9.51
CA VAL A 221 -25.30 -0.33 -9.81
C VAL A 221 -26.72 0.25 -9.95
N THR A 222 -27.19 1.01 -8.96
CA THR A 222 -28.46 1.71 -9.09
C THR A 222 -28.31 2.93 -10.00
N ALA A 223 -29.38 3.34 -10.70
CA ALA A 223 -29.36 4.50 -11.58
C ALA A 223 -28.93 5.81 -10.87
N ALA A 224 -29.13 5.91 -9.56
CA ALA A 224 -28.61 7.00 -8.74
C ALA A 224 -27.07 6.93 -8.59
N ASN A 225 -26.52 5.73 -8.50
CA ASN A 225 -25.09 5.49 -8.42
C ASN A 225 -24.40 5.70 -9.78
N ASP A 226 -25.06 5.39 -10.89
CA ASP A 226 -24.56 5.66 -12.25
C ASP A 226 -24.41 7.16 -12.52
N LYS A 227 -25.40 7.98 -12.14
CA LYS A 227 -25.30 9.44 -12.26
C LYS A 227 -24.17 9.99 -11.38
N LYS A 228 -24.01 9.47 -10.16
CA LYS A 228 -22.95 9.85 -9.24
C LYS A 228 -21.57 9.36 -9.73
N SER A 229 -21.49 8.15 -10.30
CA SER A 229 -20.29 7.59 -10.94
C SER A 229 -19.84 8.43 -12.13
N ASN A 230 -20.78 8.83 -12.99
CA ASN A 230 -20.49 9.68 -14.13
C ASN A 230 -20.08 11.11 -13.73
N GLN A 231 -20.64 11.65 -12.64
CA GLN A 231 -20.17 12.92 -12.08
C GLN A 231 -18.78 12.80 -11.45
N VAL A 232 -18.52 11.73 -10.69
CA VAL A 232 -17.21 11.45 -10.10
C VAL A 232 -16.20 11.15 -11.21
N ALA A 233 -16.54 10.33 -12.20
CA ALA A 233 -15.69 10.06 -13.37
C ALA A 233 -15.42 11.31 -14.20
N LYS A 234 -16.38 12.23 -14.33
CA LYS A 234 -16.15 13.54 -14.95
C LYS A 234 -15.22 14.41 -14.12
N ARG A 235 -15.33 14.40 -12.79
CA ARG A 235 -14.40 15.12 -11.90
C ARG A 235 -12.98 14.55 -11.97
N PHE A 236 -12.81 13.25 -12.19
CA PHE A 236 -11.49 12.60 -12.30
C PHE A 236 -10.94 12.52 -13.73
N ARG A 237 -11.72 12.86 -14.76
CA ARG A 237 -11.28 12.80 -16.16
C ARG A 237 -10.45 13.96 -16.62
N SER A 238 -10.44 15.04 -15.93
CA SER A 238 -9.85 16.23 -16.53
C SER A 238 -8.53 16.60 -15.91
N GLY A 239 -7.47 16.02 -16.43
CA GLY A 239 -6.16 16.66 -16.36
C GLY A 239 -6.10 17.98 -17.16
N ASP A 240 -7.11 18.25 -18.01
CA ASP A 240 -7.12 19.39 -18.93
C ASP A 240 -8.10 20.50 -18.54
N ASP A 241 -9.06 20.23 -17.65
CA ASP A 241 -9.99 21.25 -17.19
C ASP A 241 -9.44 22.01 -15.99
N LYS A 242 -8.71 23.08 -16.27
CA LYS A 242 -8.10 23.97 -15.29
C LYS A 242 -9.13 24.67 -14.39
N SER A 243 -10.41 24.69 -14.77
CA SER A 243 -11.48 25.43 -14.07
C SER A 243 -12.04 24.70 -12.85
N ASN A 244 -11.82 23.39 -12.73
CA ASN A 244 -12.36 22.56 -11.64
C ASN A 244 -11.40 22.29 -10.49
N TYR A 245 -10.23 22.88 -10.49
CA TYR A 245 -9.26 22.81 -9.38
C TYR A 245 -9.45 23.99 -8.42
N GLU A 246 -10.65 24.19 -7.92
CA GLU A 246 -10.84 25.06 -6.76
C GLU A 246 -10.44 24.29 -5.50
N SER A 247 -9.40 24.78 -4.85
CA SER A 247 -8.84 24.25 -3.61
C SER A 247 -9.83 24.22 -2.43
N GLY A 248 -11.05 24.72 -2.61
CA GLY A 248 -12.13 24.72 -1.62
C GLY A 248 -12.98 23.46 -1.56
N ASN A 249 -12.85 22.54 -2.54
CA ASN A 249 -13.73 21.36 -2.63
C ASN A 249 -13.12 20.08 -2.02
N TYR A 250 -11.95 20.15 -1.41
CA TYR A 250 -11.42 19.06 -0.61
C TYR A 250 -11.84 19.25 0.85
N GLU A 251 -13.09 18.97 1.15
CA GLU A 251 -13.51 18.69 2.51
C GLU A 251 -12.94 17.34 2.94
N THR A 252 -11.75 17.36 3.50
CA THR A 252 -11.22 16.24 4.26
C THR A 252 -11.95 16.22 5.60
N ARG A 253 -12.87 15.30 5.75
CA ARG A 253 -13.54 15.03 7.03
C ARG A 253 -12.66 14.12 7.87
N SER A 254 -11.62 14.67 8.49
CA SER A 254 -10.91 13.97 9.56
C SER A 254 -11.52 14.35 10.91
N ILE A 255 -11.58 13.40 11.83
CA ILE A 255 -12.03 13.63 13.21
C ILE A 255 -11.17 14.73 13.87
N ALA A 256 -9.87 14.74 13.60
CA ALA A 256 -8.95 15.76 14.09
C ALA A 256 -9.19 17.16 13.45
N LEU A 257 -9.81 17.24 12.27
CA LEU A 257 -10.20 18.48 11.63
C LEU A 257 -11.61 18.92 12.05
N ALA A 258 -12.51 17.99 12.41
CA ALA A 258 -13.83 18.34 12.93
C ALA A 258 -13.73 19.20 14.19
N ASP A 259 -12.79 18.90 15.08
CA ASP A 259 -12.50 19.69 16.29
C ASP A 259 -11.86 21.06 15.99
N ARG A 260 -11.37 21.27 14.76
CA ARG A 260 -10.77 22.52 14.29
C ARG A 260 -11.61 23.24 13.25
N THR A 261 -12.84 22.80 13.02
CA THR A 261 -13.76 23.43 12.06
C THR A 261 -13.95 24.90 12.43
N GLY A 262 -13.63 25.80 11.51
CA GLY A 262 -13.66 27.25 11.75
C GLY A 262 -12.35 27.87 12.24
N GLN A 263 -11.29 27.08 12.47
CA GLN A 263 -9.95 27.62 12.74
C GLN A 263 -9.10 27.57 11.46
N THR A 264 -8.73 28.72 10.95
CA THR A 264 -7.73 28.84 9.88
C THR A 264 -6.35 28.51 10.47
N ALA A 265 -5.71 27.46 10.00
CA ALA A 265 -4.33 27.16 10.35
C ALA A 265 -3.42 28.26 9.76
N ASP A 266 -2.75 29.04 10.60
CA ASP A 266 -1.70 29.95 10.16
C ASP A 266 -0.43 29.13 9.86
N LEU A 267 -0.33 28.68 8.61
CA LEU A 267 0.81 27.87 8.14
C LEU A 267 2.13 28.65 8.22
N MET A 268 2.10 29.98 8.03
CA MET A 268 3.30 30.80 8.12
C MET A 268 3.81 30.86 9.56
N LYS A 269 2.90 30.96 10.53
CA LYS A 269 3.26 30.87 11.95
C LYS A 269 3.93 29.52 12.26
N THR A 270 3.40 28.43 11.72
CA THR A 270 3.97 27.08 11.92
C THR A 270 5.35 26.92 11.27
N VAL A 271 5.59 27.54 10.11
CA VAL A 271 6.91 27.55 9.44
C VAL A 271 7.97 28.26 10.29
N TYR A 272 7.64 29.44 10.83
CA TYR A 272 8.58 30.22 11.61
C TYR A 272 8.65 29.82 13.09
N HIS A 273 7.60 29.21 13.61
CA HIS A 273 7.49 28.72 14.98
C HIS A 273 7.00 27.27 14.98
N PRO A 274 7.86 26.30 14.63
CA PRO A 274 7.49 24.91 14.60
C PRO A 274 7.05 24.42 15.99
N PRO A 275 6.16 23.43 16.08
CA PRO A 275 5.76 22.81 17.33
C PRO A 275 6.97 22.32 18.15
N LYS A 276 6.84 22.31 19.47
CA LYS A 276 7.89 21.81 20.37
C LYS A 276 8.33 20.41 19.99
N GLY A 277 9.64 20.23 19.84
CA GLY A 277 10.24 18.94 19.47
C GLY A 277 10.54 18.78 17.99
N LEU A 278 10.10 19.72 17.14
CA LEU A 278 10.49 19.73 15.73
C LEU A 278 11.63 20.74 15.49
N PRO A 279 12.61 20.40 14.62
CA PRO A 279 13.65 21.35 14.24
C PRO A 279 13.04 22.52 13.42
N PRO A 280 13.74 23.67 13.34
CA PRO A 280 13.36 24.74 12.43
C PRO A 280 13.25 24.24 10.99
N VAL A 281 12.24 24.73 10.26
CA VAL A 281 12.10 24.41 8.84
C VAL A 281 13.32 24.96 8.08
N PRO A 282 14.08 24.13 7.34
CA PRO A 282 15.23 24.60 6.57
C PRO A 282 14.73 25.44 5.38
N VAL A 283 14.92 26.76 5.46
CA VAL A 283 14.53 27.69 4.41
C VAL A 283 15.78 28.17 3.68
N PRO A 284 16.00 27.77 2.41
CA PRO A 284 17.12 28.26 1.62
C PRO A 284 17.02 29.78 1.39
N ALA A 285 18.15 30.48 1.50
CA ALA A 285 18.17 31.94 1.34
C ALA A 285 17.68 32.42 -0.04
N ASN A 286 17.92 31.64 -1.09
CA ASN A 286 17.48 31.90 -2.45
C ASN A 286 16.06 31.43 -2.75
N ASN A 287 15.38 30.81 -1.78
CA ASN A 287 14.02 30.31 -1.92
C ASN A 287 13.20 30.52 -0.65
N PRO A 288 12.94 31.78 -0.24
CA PRO A 288 12.20 32.06 0.98
C PRO A 288 10.76 31.52 0.91
N VAL A 289 10.23 31.11 2.06
CA VAL A 289 8.84 30.66 2.17
C VAL A 289 7.93 31.89 2.13
N THR A 290 6.93 31.87 1.24
CA THR A 290 5.87 32.88 1.17
C THR A 290 4.50 32.22 1.20
N PRO A 291 3.42 32.97 1.56
CA PRO A 291 2.06 32.43 1.53
C PRO A 291 1.68 31.84 0.18
N GLU A 292 2.09 32.48 -0.93
CA GLU A 292 1.82 32.01 -2.30
C GLU A 292 2.53 30.69 -2.61
N LYS A 293 3.78 30.54 -2.16
CA LYS A 293 4.54 29.30 -2.30
C LYS A 293 3.92 28.18 -1.49
N VAL A 294 3.46 28.44 -0.27
CA VAL A 294 2.74 27.46 0.55
C VAL A 294 1.44 27.03 -0.12
N GLN A 295 0.67 27.97 -0.68
CA GLN A 295 -0.53 27.67 -1.43
C GLN A 295 -0.22 26.86 -2.71
N LEU A 296 0.83 27.24 -3.44
CA LEU A 296 1.27 26.48 -4.61
C LEU A 296 1.70 25.07 -4.22
N GLY A 297 2.50 24.91 -3.16
CA GLY A 297 2.93 23.61 -2.66
C GLY A 297 1.74 22.72 -2.28
N ARG A 298 0.73 23.31 -1.61
CA ARG A 298 -0.52 22.59 -1.32
C ARG A 298 -1.24 22.15 -2.60
N LYS A 299 -1.38 23.03 -3.60
CA LYS A 299 -1.99 22.66 -4.89
C LYS A 299 -1.22 21.54 -5.57
N LEU A 300 0.11 21.63 -5.62
CA LEU A 300 0.97 20.62 -6.22
C LEU A 300 0.86 19.26 -5.50
N PHE A 301 0.73 19.26 -4.17
CA PHE A 301 0.57 18.05 -3.37
C PHE A 301 -0.67 17.23 -3.76
N TYR A 302 -1.74 17.88 -4.14
CA TYR A 302 -2.98 17.24 -4.61
C TYR A 302 -3.06 17.11 -6.15
N ASP A 303 -2.12 17.70 -6.88
CA ASP A 303 -2.19 17.77 -8.34
C ASP A 303 -1.71 16.48 -9.01
N ARG A 304 -2.64 15.79 -9.65
CA ARG A 304 -2.35 14.56 -10.39
C ARG A 304 -1.50 14.76 -11.64
N ARG A 305 -1.48 15.99 -12.19
CA ARG A 305 -0.69 16.32 -13.39
C ARG A 305 0.81 16.16 -13.18
N LEU A 306 1.28 16.11 -11.92
CA LEU A 306 2.67 15.82 -11.58
C LEU A 306 3.04 14.35 -11.75
N SER A 307 2.07 13.47 -11.92
CA SER A 307 2.33 12.07 -12.27
C SER A 307 2.33 11.85 -13.77
N LEU A 308 3.12 10.87 -14.24
CA LEU A 308 3.34 10.61 -15.66
C LEU A 308 2.05 10.46 -16.50
N ASN A 309 0.96 10.03 -15.89
CA ASN A 309 -0.31 9.75 -16.57
C ASN A 309 -1.52 10.43 -15.92
N ASN A 310 -1.30 11.43 -15.09
CA ASN A 310 -2.34 12.18 -14.40
C ASN A 310 -3.24 11.32 -13.48
N THR A 311 -2.73 10.19 -12.98
CA THR A 311 -3.54 9.28 -12.14
C THR A 311 -3.23 9.38 -10.66
N PHE A 312 -2.03 9.83 -10.28
CA PHE A 312 -1.59 9.90 -8.89
C PHE A 312 -1.20 11.31 -8.47
N SER A 313 -1.54 11.66 -7.23
CA SER A 313 -0.98 12.83 -6.54
C SER A 313 -0.25 12.37 -5.27
N CYS A 314 0.57 13.24 -4.70
CA CYS A 314 1.26 12.96 -3.43
C CYS A 314 0.25 12.63 -2.31
N ALA A 315 -0.89 13.31 -2.28
CA ALA A 315 -1.97 13.09 -1.31
C ALA A 315 -2.60 11.70 -1.34
N MET A 316 -2.41 10.92 -2.41
CA MET A 316 -2.95 9.57 -2.49
C MET A 316 -2.13 8.54 -1.71
N CYS A 317 -0.89 8.89 -1.38
CA CYS A 317 0.00 8.04 -0.59
C CYS A 317 0.37 8.70 0.75
N HIS A 318 0.47 10.05 0.76
CA HIS A 318 0.79 10.83 1.94
C HIS A 318 -0.46 11.52 2.45
N ILE A 319 -1.07 10.98 3.49
CA ILE A 319 -2.38 11.41 3.98
C ILE A 319 -2.17 12.47 5.05
N PRO A 320 -2.63 13.73 4.81
CA PRO A 320 -2.42 14.82 5.76
C PRO A 320 -2.96 14.52 7.17
N GLU A 321 -4.10 13.83 7.24
CA GLU A 321 -4.78 13.45 8.49
C GLU A 321 -3.99 12.43 9.31
N GLN A 322 -3.07 11.71 8.68
CA GLN A 322 -2.18 10.74 9.31
C GLN A 322 -0.75 11.27 9.48
N GLY A 323 -0.57 12.60 9.38
CA GLY A 323 0.75 13.21 9.49
C GLY A 323 1.62 13.05 8.25
N PHE A 324 1.02 12.84 7.08
CA PHE A 324 1.70 12.65 5.78
C PHE A 324 2.51 11.35 5.66
N THR A 325 2.22 10.35 6.51
CA THR A 325 2.84 9.02 6.47
C THR A 325 2.14 8.11 5.50
#